data_35c50c3fbe85c87fd6076a1c5453d18b
#
_entry.id   35c50c3fbe85c87fd6076a1c5453d18b
#
_cell.length_a   1.000
_cell.length_b   1.000
_cell.length_c   1.000
_cell.angle_alpha   90.00
_cell.angle_beta   90.00
_cell.angle_gamma   90.00
#
_symmetry.space_group_name_H-M   'P 1'
#
loop_
_entity.id
_entity.type
_entity.pdbx_description
1 polymer ?
#
loop_
_entity_poly.entity_id
_entity_poly.type
_entity_poly.pdbx_seq_one_letter_code
_entity_poly.pdbx_strand_id
1 'polypeptide(L)'
;MKVLVINPGATSTKVAVFEEERELLKKSIIHTAQELEGFDRVIDQAELRQRAVLEAVAEGGFRLEDFDAVCGRGGLYHPIPSGTYAVSDRVMQDVEQAPYGEHPSNLGAYLARRIGDLAGIPAFFVDPVCVDEMTEMAHVSGFAEFRRLSQFHALNQKSVGRKAARQLGKSYEEARLIVCHLGGGVSVAAHDHGRVVDVFNVKDEGAMGMDRGGGLPVNQLIDYCYAGRSREEVKRTLGRRSGMLSYVGTTDFREICARVVSGDERFTAAYRALVYQLAKDIGAMAAVLHFEVDAIVYTGGMAYEQFFCDDITAYVGRLAPILRFPGEEEMRALAEGALRVLHGEAQAETY
;
A
#
# COMPACT_ATOMS: atom_id res chain seq x y z
N MET A 1 -15.73 -0.29 -21.03
CA MET A 1 -14.46 0.44 -21.28
C MET A 1 -13.27 -0.44 -20.91
N LYS A 2 -12.14 -0.26 -21.58
CA LYS A 2 -10.98 -1.11 -21.44
C LYS A 2 -9.78 -0.33 -20.91
N VAL A 3 -9.17 -0.77 -19.81
CA VAL A 3 -8.07 -0.07 -19.12
C VAL A 3 -6.83 -0.95 -19.08
N LEU A 4 -5.70 -0.41 -19.54
CA LEU A 4 -4.37 -0.99 -19.34
C LEU A 4 -3.84 -0.55 -17.97
N VAL A 5 -3.44 -1.49 -17.13
CA VAL A 5 -2.94 -1.23 -15.78
C VAL A 5 -1.48 -1.62 -15.65
N ILE A 6 -0.66 -0.74 -15.05
CA ILE A 6 0.80 -0.91 -14.91
C ILE A 6 1.21 -0.69 -13.46
N ASN A 7 1.84 -1.69 -12.84
CA ASN A 7 2.33 -1.63 -11.46
C ASN A 7 3.79 -2.10 -11.37
N PRO A 8 4.75 -1.18 -11.46
CA PRO A 8 6.18 -1.48 -11.31
C PRO A 8 6.54 -1.76 -9.85
N GLY A 9 7.20 -2.88 -9.61
CA GLY A 9 7.85 -3.25 -8.36
C GLY A 9 9.38 -3.26 -8.49
N ALA A 10 10.08 -3.63 -7.40
CA ALA A 10 11.55 -3.62 -7.37
C ALA A 10 12.17 -4.48 -8.49
N THR A 11 11.72 -5.72 -8.60
CA THR A 11 12.26 -6.72 -9.54
C THR A 11 11.23 -7.19 -10.56
N SER A 12 10.08 -6.51 -10.68
CA SER A 12 9.05 -6.91 -11.61
C SER A 12 8.21 -5.72 -12.07
N THR A 13 7.53 -5.89 -13.21
CA THR A 13 6.45 -5.01 -13.65
C THR A 13 5.21 -5.85 -13.88
N LYS A 14 4.16 -5.59 -13.10
CA LYS A 14 2.86 -6.24 -13.30
C LYS A 14 2.05 -5.44 -14.31
N VAL A 15 1.46 -6.14 -15.26
CA VAL A 15 0.60 -5.60 -16.30
C VAL A 15 -0.73 -6.33 -16.25
N ALA A 16 -1.84 -5.62 -16.36
CA ALA A 16 -3.16 -6.21 -16.51
C ALA A 16 -4.02 -5.41 -17.50
N VAL A 17 -4.97 -6.08 -18.09
CA VAL A 17 -6.01 -5.47 -18.92
C VAL A 17 -7.35 -5.80 -18.30
N PHE A 18 -8.14 -4.78 -18.04
CA PHE A 18 -9.50 -4.90 -17.54
C PHE A 18 -10.49 -4.37 -18.59
N GLU A 19 -11.56 -5.08 -18.80
CA GLU A 19 -12.76 -4.61 -19.51
C GLU A 19 -13.87 -4.55 -18.48
N GLU A 20 -14.24 -3.36 -18.08
CA GLU A 20 -15.06 -3.12 -16.89
C GLU A 20 -14.46 -3.87 -15.68
N GLU A 21 -15.23 -4.65 -14.96
CA GLU A 21 -14.75 -5.43 -13.81
C GLU A 21 -14.01 -6.72 -14.19
N ARG A 22 -14.00 -7.10 -15.50
CA ARG A 22 -13.43 -8.36 -15.97
C ARG A 22 -11.94 -8.23 -16.28
N GLU A 23 -11.10 -8.98 -15.58
CA GLU A 23 -9.67 -9.14 -15.90
C GLU A 23 -9.52 -10.00 -17.17
N LEU A 24 -8.98 -9.41 -18.24
CA LEU A 24 -8.73 -10.09 -19.53
C LEU A 24 -7.30 -10.58 -19.65
N LEU A 25 -6.35 -9.88 -19.03
CA LEU A 25 -4.93 -10.22 -19.02
C LEU A 25 -4.35 -9.88 -17.65
N LYS A 26 -3.49 -10.74 -17.14
CA LYS A 26 -2.62 -10.44 -16.00
C LYS A 26 -1.27 -11.10 -16.20
N LYS A 27 -0.21 -10.32 -16.21
CA LYS A 27 1.15 -10.78 -16.41
C LYS A 27 2.10 -10.11 -15.41
N SER A 28 3.03 -10.89 -14.87
CA SER A 28 4.13 -10.36 -14.05
C SER A 28 5.43 -10.57 -14.82
N ILE A 29 6.03 -9.48 -15.26
CA ILE A 29 7.29 -9.46 -15.99
C ILE A 29 8.39 -9.34 -14.94
N ILE A 30 9.25 -10.34 -14.86
CA ILE A 30 10.39 -10.35 -13.94
C ILE A 30 11.58 -9.69 -14.63
N HIS A 31 12.19 -8.74 -13.94
CA HIS A 31 13.45 -8.12 -14.35
C HIS A 31 14.58 -8.76 -13.54
N THR A 32 15.54 -9.33 -14.24
CA THR A 32 16.71 -9.95 -13.61
C THR A 32 17.61 -8.90 -12.96
N ALA A 33 18.41 -9.32 -11.97
CA ALA A 33 19.39 -8.42 -11.37
C ALA A 33 20.36 -7.86 -12.43
N GLN A 34 20.76 -8.68 -13.41
CA GLN A 34 21.65 -8.28 -14.51
C GLN A 34 21.04 -7.19 -15.41
N GLU A 35 19.72 -7.26 -15.67
CA GLU A 35 19.02 -6.22 -16.45
C GLU A 35 18.91 -4.90 -15.69
N LEU A 36 18.88 -4.94 -14.36
CA LEU A 36 18.73 -3.76 -13.49
C LEU A 36 20.07 -3.19 -13.01
N GLU A 37 21.16 -3.94 -13.06
CA GLU A 37 22.47 -3.58 -12.51
C GLU A 37 23.11 -2.36 -13.21
N GLY A 38 22.71 -2.07 -14.44
CA GLY A 38 23.24 -0.95 -15.25
C GLY A 38 22.55 0.40 -14.99
N PHE A 39 21.58 0.48 -14.08
CA PHE A 39 20.82 1.71 -13.84
C PHE A 39 21.13 2.31 -12.45
N ASP A 40 21.67 3.53 -12.46
CA ASP A 40 21.97 4.26 -11.22
C ASP A 40 20.71 4.79 -10.55
N ARG A 41 19.70 5.18 -11.35
CA ARG A 41 18.44 5.76 -10.89
C ARG A 41 17.24 4.92 -11.34
N VAL A 42 16.16 5.00 -10.57
CA VAL A 42 14.91 4.31 -10.92
C VAL A 42 14.35 4.79 -12.25
N ILE A 43 14.45 6.09 -12.57
CA ILE A 43 13.94 6.65 -13.83
C ILE A 43 14.65 6.08 -15.05
N ASP A 44 15.92 5.71 -14.94
CA ASP A 44 16.70 5.16 -16.04
C ASP A 44 16.14 3.81 -16.54
N GLN A 45 15.36 3.12 -15.73
CA GLN A 45 14.67 1.87 -16.07
C GLN A 45 13.42 2.08 -16.94
N ALA A 46 12.99 3.32 -17.18
CA ALA A 46 11.72 3.62 -17.83
C ALA A 46 11.58 2.99 -19.23
N GLU A 47 12.62 3.07 -20.07
CA GLU A 47 12.57 2.50 -21.43
C GLU A 47 12.54 0.96 -21.43
N LEU A 48 13.34 0.32 -20.56
CA LEU A 48 13.32 -1.12 -20.39
C LEU A 48 11.91 -1.60 -20.00
N ARG A 49 11.32 -0.96 -18.98
CA ARG A 49 10.01 -1.35 -18.46
C ARG A 49 8.88 -1.02 -19.44
N GLN A 50 8.95 0.11 -20.14
CA GLN A 50 7.97 0.45 -21.19
C GLN A 50 7.94 -0.60 -22.29
N ARG A 51 9.12 -1.00 -22.81
CA ARG A 51 9.22 -2.04 -23.83
C ARG A 51 8.59 -3.35 -23.36
N ALA A 52 8.94 -3.79 -22.13
CA ALA A 52 8.39 -5.00 -21.55
C ALA A 52 6.86 -4.97 -21.39
N VAL A 53 6.30 -3.79 -21.05
CA VAL A 53 4.84 -3.60 -20.99
C VAL A 53 4.21 -3.75 -22.36
N LEU A 54 4.78 -3.08 -23.40
CA LEU A 54 4.25 -3.14 -24.76
C LEU A 54 4.32 -4.56 -25.35
N GLU A 55 5.42 -5.27 -25.11
CA GLU A 55 5.56 -6.68 -25.48
C GLU A 55 4.51 -7.56 -24.81
N ALA A 56 4.29 -7.38 -23.49
CA ALA A 56 3.29 -8.13 -22.74
C ALA A 56 1.86 -7.88 -23.24
N VAL A 57 1.55 -6.65 -23.65
CA VAL A 57 0.27 -6.26 -24.24
C VAL A 57 0.07 -6.94 -25.60
N ALA A 58 1.09 -6.89 -26.47
CA ALA A 58 1.05 -7.51 -27.79
C ALA A 58 0.94 -9.04 -27.73
N GLU A 59 1.71 -9.69 -26.85
CA GLU A 59 1.61 -11.14 -26.58
C GLU A 59 0.25 -11.56 -26.04
N GLY A 60 -0.43 -10.65 -25.31
CA GLY A 60 -1.81 -10.83 -24.86
C GLY A 60 -2.86 -10.66 -25.95
N GLY A 61 -2.44 -10.33 -27.17
CA GLY A 61 -3.34 -10.13 -28.32
C GLY A 61 -4.01 -8.77 -28.37
N PHE A 62 -3.51 -7.77 -27.61
CA PHE A 62 -4.04 -6.41 -27.57
C PHE A 62 -3.16 -5.46 -28.36
N ARG A 63 -3.76 -4.38 -28.86
CA ARG A 63 -3.11 -3.22 -29.45
C ARG A 63 -3.41 -2.00 -28.60
N LEU A 64 -2.61 -0.96 -28.69
CA LEU A 64 -2.80 0.26 -27.89
C LEU A 64 -4.15 0.96 -28.17
N GLU A 65 -4.64 0.86 -29.41
CA GLU A 65 -5.92 1.42 -29.82
C GLU A 65 -7.13 0.71 -29.23
N ASP A 66 -6.93 -0.45 -28.60
CA ASP A 66 -7.99 -1.21 -27.92
C ASP A 66 -8.35 -0.63 -26.56
N PHE A 67 -7.56 0.32 -26.02
CA PHE A 67 -7.72 0.86 -24.68
C PHE A 67 -8.37 2.25 -24.67
N ASP A 68 -9.18 2.49 -23.65
CA ASP A 68 -9.81 3.79 -23.38
C ASP A 68 -8.94 4.65 -22.42
N ALA A 69 -8.09 4.01 -21.61
CA ALA A 69 -7.14 4.69 -20.72
C ALA A 69 -5.98 3.77 -20.32
N VAL A 70 -4.89 4.38 -19.84
CA VAL A 70 -3.80 3.70 -19.13
C VAL A 70 -3.78 4.16 -17.68
N CYS A 71 -3.70 3.22 -16.72
CA CYS A 71 -3.62 3.53 -15.30
C CYS A 71 -2.34 2.96 -14.70
N GLY A 72 -1.49 3.81 -14.14
CA GLY A 72 -0.27 3.42 -13.45
C GLY A 72 -0.40 3.48 -11.93
N ARG A 73 0.40 2.68 -11.22
CA ARG A 73 0.56 2.87 -9.78
C ARG A 73 1.22 4.22 -9.51
N GLY A 74 0.68 4.99 -8.55
CA GLY A 74 1.33 6.18 -8.04
C GLY A 74 2.50 5.85 -7.10
N GLY A 75 3.45 6.77 -7.04
CA GLY A 75 4.69 6.62 -6.27
C GLY A 75 4.82 7.59 -5.11
N LEU A 76 6.08 7.95 -4.83
CA LEU A 76 6.45 8.94 -3.83
C LEU A 76 6.36 10.35 -4.44
N TYR A 77 5.25 11.02 -4.21
CA TYR A 77 4.96 12.38 -4.64
C TYR A 77 4.77 13.28 -3.43
N HIS A 78 4.44 14.57 -3.62
CA HIS A 78 4.02 15.38 -2.47
C HIS A 78 2.70 14.82 -1.89
N PRO A 79 2.41 15.06 -0.62
CA PRO A 79 1.16 14.63 0.00
C PRO A 79 -0.06 15.20 -0.75
N ILE A 80 -1.01 14.32 -1.10
CA ILE A 80 -2.23 14.65 -1.83
C ILE A 80 -3.43 13.91 -1.22
N PRO A 81 -4.66 14.42 -1.37
CA PRO A 81 -5.86 13.67 -1.04
C PRO A 81 -5.99 12.36 -1.83
N SER A 82 -6.86 11.46 -1.37
CA SER A 82 -7.24 10.26 -2.13
C SER A 82 -7.98 10.63 -3.40
N GLY A 83 -7.71 9.92 -4.51
CA GLY A 83 -8.40 10.17 -5.77
C GLY A 83 -7.76 9.47 -6.96
N THR A 84 -8.39 9.66 -8.11
CA THR A 84 -7.82 9.32 -9.42
C THR A 84 -7.30 10.60 -10.05
N TYR A 85 -6.01 10.63 -10.34
CA TYR A 85 -5.31 11.80 -10.85
C TYR A 85 -4.94 11.61 -12.32
N ALA A 86 -5.16 12.67 -13.12
CA ALA A 86 -4.57 12.73 -14.45
C ALA A 86 -3.04 12.90 -14.33
N VAL A 87 -2.28 12.15 -15.14
CA VAL A 87 -0.82 12.29 -15.14
C VAL A 87 -0.43 13.56 -15.88
N SER A 88 -0.15 14.62 -15.11
CA SER A 88 0.28 15.93 -15.61
C SER A 88 1.78 16.00 -15.86
N ASP A 89 2.24 17.06 -16.55
CA ASP A 89 3.68 17.31 -16.75
C ASP A 89 4.41 17.52 -15.41
N ARG A 90 3.70 18.01 -14.38
CA ARG A 90 4.26 18.15 -13.03
C ARG A 90 4.58 16.78 -12.42
N VAL A 91 3.71 15.79 -12.57
CA VAL A 91 3.99 14.40 -12.14
C VAL A 91 5.23 13.86 -12.85
N MET A 92 5.34 14.06 -14.17
CA MET A 92 6.50 13.63 -14.95
C MET A 92 7.80 14.22 -14.42
N GLN A 93 7.81 15.54 -14.14
CA GLN A 93 8.96 16.25 -13.56
C GLN A 93 9.33 15.72 -12.18
N ASP A 94 8.34 15.49 -11.29
CA ASP A 94 8.60 14.99 -9.96
C ASP A 94 9.13 13.55 -9.98
N VAL A 95 8.73 12.72 -10.95
CA VAL A 95 9.32 11.39 -11.13
C VAL A 95 10.77 11.49 -11.61
N GLU A 96 11.06 12.37 -12.57
CA GLU A 96 12.41 12.58 -13.10
C GLU A 96 13.37 13.16 -12.08
N GLN A 97 12.92 14.12 -11.26
CA GLN A 97 13.75 14.79 -10.24
C GLN A 97 13.79 14.04 -8.91
N ALA A 98 12.78 13.25 -8.62
CA ALA A 98 12.58 12.47 -7.38
C ALA A 98 12.77 13.27 -6.07
N PRO A 99 12.17 14.47 -5.92
CA PRO A 99 12.37 15.31 -4.73
C PRO A 99 11.83 14.66 -3.46
N TYR A 100 10.89 13.71 -3.58
CA TYR A 100 10.29 12.97 -2.47
C TYR A 100 10.88 11.57 -2.29
N GLY A 101 11.90 11.22 -3.09
CA GLY A 101 12.61 9.94 -3.05
C GLY A 101 12.30 9.04 -4.25
N GLU A 102 13.16 8.06 -4.44
CA GLU A 102 13.06 7.09 -5.53
C GLU A 102 12.47 5.77 -5.06
N HIS A 103 11.46 5.31 -5.78
CA HIS A 103 10.88 3.99 -5.61
C HIS A 103 10.36 3.50 -6.98
N PRO A 104 10.46 2.20 -7.30
CA PRO A 104 9.98 1.68 -8.59
C PRO A 104 8.52 2.04 -8.91
N SER A 105 7.65 2.18 -7.90
CA SER A 105 6.26 2.62 -8.10
C SER A 105 6.15 4.03 -8.72
N ASN A 106 7.18 4.89 -8.59
CA ASN A 106 7.19 6.21 -9.22
C ASN A 106 7.04 6.10 -10.75
N LEU A 107 7.58 5.00 -11.33
CA LEU A 107 7.48 4.75 -12.77
C LEU A 107 6.07 4.38 -13.24
N GLY A 108 5.14 4.01 -12.34
CA GLY A 108 3.82 3.56 -12.78
C GLY A 108 3.04 4.65 -13.51
N ALA A 109 2.90 5.84 -12.91
CA ALA A 109 2.27 6.99 -13.55
C ALA A 109 3.08 7.48 -14.77
N TYR A 110 4.41 7.48 -14.67
CA TYR A 110 5.31 7.88 -15.76
C TYR A 110 5.13 7.00 -17.01
N LEU A 111 5.12 5.69 -16.85
CA LEU A 111 4.87 4.73 -17.94
C LEU A 111 3.45 4.85 -18.47
N ALA A 112 2.46 5.06 -17.60
CA ALA A 112 1.07 5.25 -18.02
C ALA A 112 0.94 6.46 -18.95
N ARG A 113 1.57 7.60 -18.64
CA ARG A 113 1.56 8.80 -19.48
C ARG A 113 2.29 8.54 -20.80
N ARG A 114 3.48 7.99 -20.79
CA ARG A 114 4.23 7.69 -22.03
C ARG A 114 3.47 6.77 -22.99
N ILE A 115 2.81 5.74 -22.44
CA ILE A 115 2.02 4.79 -23.26
C ILE A 115 0.69 5.43 -23.69
N GLY A 116 0.05 6.21 -22.82
CA GLY A 116 -1.14 6.98 -23.15
C GLY A 116 -0.90 7.98 -24.30
N ASP A 117 0.23 8.69 -24.26
CA ASP A 117 0.63 9.63 -25.33
C ASP A 117 0.86 8.91 -26.68
N LEU A 118 1.43 7.69 -26.69
CA LEU A 118 1.58 6.88 -27.89
C LEU A 118 0.22 6.48 -28.50
N ALA A 119 -0.77 6.23 -27.66
CA ALA A 119 -2.10 5.82 -28.09
C ALA A 119 -3.10 6.98 -28.26
N GLY A 120 -2.76 8.18 -27.81
CA GLY A 120 -3.66 9.34 -27.78
C GLY A 120 -4.81 9.21 -26.79
N ILE A 121 -4.61 8.47 -25.70
CA ILE A 121 -5.61 8.20 -24.66
C ILE A 121 -5.16 8.74 -23.29
N PRO A 122 -6.11 9.01 -22.36
CA PRO A 122 -5.79 9.55 -21.04
C PRO A 122 -4.97 8.56 -20.19
N ALA A 123 -4.10 9.12 -19.35
CA ALA A 123 -3.29 8.39 -18.39
C ALA A 123 -3.62 8.84 -16.97
N PHE A 124 -3.80 7.88 -16.06
CA PHE A 124 -4.16 8.10 -14.67
C PHE A 124 -3.22 7.40 -13.70
N PHE A 125 -3.24 7.84 -12.45
CA PHE A 125 -2.80 7.08 -11.28
C PHE A 125 -3.82 7.23 -10.15
N VAL A 126 -3.82 6.27 -9.21
CA VAL A 126 -4.87 6.18 -8.18
C VAL A 126 -4.23 5.97 -6.81
N ASP A 127 -4.71 6.71 -5.82
CA ASP A 127 -4.41 6.52 -4.40
C ASP A 127 -2.93 6.16 -4.13
N PRO A 128 -1.97 7.04 -4.45
CA PRO A 128 -0.54 6.75 -4.27
C PRO A 128 -0.18 6.61 -2.79
N VAL A 129 0.99 6.07 -2.51
CA VAL A 129 1.47 5.86 -1.12
C VAL A 129 1.65 7.16 -0.31
N CYS A 130 1.60 8.32 -0.97
CA CYS A 130 1.67 9.65 -0.37
C CYS A 130 0.30 10.27 -0.12
N VAL A 131 -0.80 9.51 -0.23
CA VAL A 131 -2.13 10.01 0.19
C VAL A 131 -2.07 10.47 1.63
N ASP A 132 -2.48 11.72 1.86
CA ASP A 132 -2.55 12.32 3.17
C ASP A 132 -3.87 13.06 3.35
N GLU A 133 -4.73 12.47 4.16
CA GLU A 133 -6.02 13.01 4.58
C GLU A 133 -6.12 13.10 6.11
N MET A 134 -4.98 12.91 6.79
CA MET A 134 -4.92 12.97 8.26
C MET A 134 -5.39 14.33 8.77
N THR A 135 -6.03 14.33 9.91
CA THR A 135 -6.39 15.59 10.59
C THR A 135 -5.13 16.29 11.10
N GLU A 136 -5.20 17.60 11.30
CA GLU A 136 -4.07 18.36 11.88
C GLU A 136 -3.67 17.81 13.26
N MET A 137 -4.62 17.33 14.07
CA MET A 137 -4.32 16.70 15.34
C MET A 137 -3.57 15.36 15.17
N ALA A 138 -3.92 14.58 14.15
CA ALA A 138 -3.25 13.33 13.86
C ALA A 138 -1.81 13.50 13.41
N HIS A 139 -1.46 14.67 12.85
CA HIS A 139 -0.08 14.99 12.48
C HIS A 139 0.81 15.39 13.67
N VAL A 140 0.22 15.79 14.79
CA VAL A 140 0.98 16.23 15.96
C VAL A 140 1.65 15.03 16.63
N SER A 141 2.98 15.12 16.82
CA SER A 141 3.75 14.17 17.62
C SER A 141 3.99 14.71 19.03
N GLY A 142 4.69 13.95 19.86
CA GLY A 142 5.12 14.39 21.21
C GLY A 142 6.24 15.46 21.21
N PHE A 143 6.76 15.86 20.06
CA PHE A 143 7.81 16.87 19.93
C PHE A 143 7.54 17.79 18.73
N ALA A 144 7.54 19.10 18.98
CA ALA A 144 7.06 20.10 18.01
C ALA A 144 7.83 20.13 16.67
N GLU A 145 9.08 19.68 16.65
CA GLU A 145 9.88 19.61 15.43
C GLU A 145 9.59 18.35 14.59
N PHE A 146 8.86 17.36 15.14
CA PHE A 146 8.56 16.11 14.48
C PHE A 146 7.07 16.06 14.11
N ARG A 147 6.79 15.94 12.84
CA ARG A 147 5.44 15.77 12.33
C ARG A 147 5.23 14.30 11.94
N ARG A 148 4.12 13.70 12.36
CA ARG A 148 3.71 12.38 11.87
C ARG A 148 3.35 12.47 10.39
N LEU A 149 3.66 11.43 9.65
CA LEU A 149 3.47 11.38 8.20
C LEU A 149 2.47 10.28 7.82
N SER A 150 1.59 10.61 6.90
CA SER A 150 0.71 9.62 6.27
C SER A 150 1.51 8.78 5.30
N GLN A 151 1.80 7.54 5.68
CA GLN A 151 2.43 6.56 4.79
C GLN A 151 1.83 5.18 5.04
N PHE A 152 0.93 4.76 4.17
CA PHE A 152 0.17 3.53 4.34
C PHE A 152 -0.16 2.88 2.98
N HIS A 153 -0.84 1.75 3.01
CA HIS A 153 -1.26 1.03 1.80
C HIS A 153 -2.55 1.65 1.23
N ALA A 154 -2.49 2.93 0.83
CA ALA A 154 -3.64 3.75 0.47
C ALA A 154 -4.54 3.09 -0.59
N LEU A 155 -3.98 2.68 -1.72
CA LEU A 155 -4.70 2.03 -2.82
C LEU A 155 -5.50 0.80 -2.34
N ASN A 156 -4.87 -0.10 -1.58
CA ASN A 156 -5.53 -1.29 -1.04
C ASN A 156 -6.58 -0.92 0.01
N GLN A 157 -6.23 -0.09 0.99
CA GLN A 157 -7.15 0.27 2.08
C GLN A 157 -8.39 1.02 1.59
N LYS A 158 -8.23 1.95 0.65
CA LYS A 158 -9.35 2.66 0.03
C LYS A 158 -10.25 1.74 -0.80
N SER A 159 -9.66 0.82 -1.57
CA SER A 159 -10.42 -0.16 -2.35
C SER A 159 -11.24 -1.08 -1.44
N VAL A 160 -10.61 -1.67 -0.41
CA VAL A 160 -11.35 -2.56 0.51
C VAL A 160 -12.32 -1.79 1.41
N GLY A 161 -12.05 -0.53 1.75
CA GLY A 161 -12.97 0.35 2.46
C GLY A 161 -14.27 0.56 1.68
N ARG A 162 -14.18 0.84 0.37
CA ARG A 162 -15.35 0.92 -0.53
C ARG A 162 -16.11 -0.40 -0.63
N LYS A 163 -15.39 -1.54 -0.71
CA LYS A 163 -16.02 -2.88 -0.72
C LYS A 163 -16.74 -3.18 0.59
N ALA A 164 -16.10 -2.86 1.73
CA ALA A 164 -16.68 -3.04 3.05
C ALA A 164 -17.96 -2.19 3.24
N ALA A 165 -17.92 -0.92 2.87
CA ALA A 165 -19.08 -0.04 2.93
C ALA A 165 -20.25 -0.59 2.10
N ARG A 166 -20.00 -1.02 0.87
CA ARG A 166 -21.02 -1.67 0.00
C ARG A 166 -21.62 -2.93 0.65
N GLN A 167 -20.80 -3.77 1.29
CA GLN A 167 -21.28 -4.96 2.00
C GLN A 167 -22.16 -4.60 3.22
N LEU A 168 -21.94 -3.43 3.83
CA LEU A 168 -22.75 -2.89 4.91
C LEU A 168 -24.01 -2.15 4.41
N GLY A 169 -24.21 -2.05 3.09
CA GLY A 169 -25.33 -1.30 2.49
C GLY A 169 -25.16 0.23 2.58
N LYS A 170 -23.93 0.73 2.72
CA LYS A 170 -23.57 2.14 2.81
C LYS A 170 -22.71 2.57 1.61
N SER A 171 -22.68 3.87 1.32
CA SER A 171 -21.59 4.45 0.56
C SER A 171 -20.33 4.54 1.42
N TYR A 172 -19.17 4.67 0.80
CA TYR A 172 -17.91 4.81 1.54
C TYR A 172 -17.85 6.14 2.33
N GLU A 173 -18.50 7.16 1.81
CA GLU A 173 -18.66 8.50 2.39
C GLU A 173 -19.63 8.53 3.59
N GLU A 174 -20.37 7.44 3.82
CA GLU A 174 -21.27 7.29 4.98
C GLU A 174 -20.70 6.32 6.04
N ALA A 175 -19.56 5.66 5.73
CA ALA A 175 -19.01 4.62 6.57
C ALA A 175 -17.88 5.12 7.48
N ARG A 176 -17.81 4.54 8.68
CA ARG A 176 -16.69 4.64 9.62
C ARG A 176 -16.05 3.27 9.80
N LEU A 177 -14.83 3.12 9.31
CA LEU A 177 -14.16 1.83 9.25
C LEU A 177 -12.77 1.91 9.89
N ILE A 178 -12.33 0.81 10.51
CA ILE A 178 -10.92 0.60 10.84
C ILE A 178 -10.40 -0.41 9.84
N VAL A 179 -9.46 0.00 8.98
CA VAL A 179 -8.89 -0.89 7.97
C VAL A 179 -7.47 -1.27 8.35
N CYS A 180 -7.24 -2.58 8.44
CA CYS A 180 -5.95 -3.18 8.79
C CYS A 180 -5.38 -3.88 7.57
N HIS A 181 -4.36 -3.28 6.94
CA HIS A 181 -3.57 -3.96 5.93
C HIS A 181 -2.50 -4.79 6.63
N LEU A 182 -2.62 -6.10 6.50
CA LEU A 182 -1.80 -7.11 7.18
C LEU A 182 -0.94 -7.82 6.12
N GLY A 183 0.27 -7.30 5.89
CA GLY A 183 1.20 -7.78 4.87
C GLY A 183 2.65 -7.77 5.35
N GLY A 184 3.61 -7.74 4.44
CA GLY A 184 5.02 -7.56 4.75
C GLY A 184 5.27 -6.27 5.55
N GLY A 185 4.60 -5.17 5.17
CA GLY A 185 4.36 -4.01 6.00
C GLY A 185 2.95 -4.06 6.58
N VAL A 186 2.76 -3.47 7.75
CA VAL A 186 1.47 -3.36 8.44
C VAL A 186 1.06 -1.90 8.51
N SER A 187 -0.21 -1.59 8.27
CA SER A 187 -0.77 -0.27 8.53
C SER A 187 -2.22 -0.39 9.00
N VAL A 188 -2.57 0.29 10.07
CA VAL A 188 -3.91 0.34 10.66
C VAL A 188 -4.40 1.76 10.60
N ALA A 189 -5.55 1.99 9.97
CA ALA A 189 -6.07 3.33 9.70
C ALA A 189 -7.53 3.48 10.11
N ALA A 190 -7.87 4.69 10.57
CA ALA A 190 -9.23 5.14 10.80
C ALA A 190 -9.78 5.80 9.53
N HIS A 191 -10.81 5.22 8.96
CA HIS A 191 -11.54 5.78 7.82
C HIS A 191 -12.83 6.40 8.32
N ASP A 192 -12.98 7.69 8.13
CA ASP A 192 -14.15 8.46 8.54
C ASP A 192 -14.75 9.19 7.33
N HIS A 193 -15.96 8.78 6.93
CA HIS A 193 -16.71 9.41 5.84
C HIS A 193 -15.88 9.59 4.55
N GLY A 194 -15.30 8.49 4.08
CA GLY A 194 -14.52 8.44 2.84
C GLY A 194 -13.06 8.90 2.96
N ARG A 195 -12.60 9.38 4.12
CA ARG A 195 -11.25 9.91 4.36
C ARG A 195 -10.48 9.05 5.37
N VAL A 196 -9.17 8.97 5.22
CA VAL A 196 -8.26 8.38 6.21
C VAL A 196 -7.79 9.47 7.16
N VAL A 197 -8.49 9.59 8.30
CA VAL A 197 -8.31 10.71 9.25
C VAL A 197 -7.16 10.52 10.23
N ASP A 198 -6.70 9.29 10.42
CA ASP A 198 -5.48 8.92 11.15
C ASP A 198 -4.99 7.55 10.69
N VAL A 199 -3.68 7.31 10.80
CA VAL A 199 -3.05 6.03 10.46
C VAL A 199 -1.77 5.83 11.27
N PHE A 200 -1.53 4.62 11.71
CA PHE A 200 -0.18 4.20 12.08
C PHE A 200 0.59 3.87 10.81
N ASN A 201 1.63 4.65 10.56
CA ASN A 201 2.38 4.54 9.31
C ASN A 201 3.21 3.25 9.26
N VAL A 202 3.38 2.74 8.05
CA VAL A 202 4.02 1.45 7.78
C VAL A 202 5.52 1.42 8.08
N LYS A 203 6.16 2.55 8.42
CA LYS A 203 7.63 2.62 8.57
C LYS A 203 8.08 2.57 10.02
N ASP A 204 7.51 3.41 10.86
CA ASP A 204 8.07 3.76 12.17
C ASP A 204 7.02 3.97 13.27
N GLU A 205 5.76 3.62 13.01
CA GLU A 205 4.66 3.68 13.98
C GLU A 205 3.90 2.36 14.09
N GLY A 206 3.09 2.23 15.14
CA GLY A 206 2.19 1.10 15.35
C GLY A 206 2.87 -0.24 15.55
N ALA A 207 2.17 -1.30 15.17
CA ALA A 207 2.61 -2.68 15.31
C ALA A 207 3.81 -3.00 14.42
N MET A 208 4.66 -3.93 14.88
CA MET A 208 5.72 -4.47 14.06
C MET A 208 5.15 -5.20 12.82
N GLY A 209 5.89 -5.14 11.71
CA GLY A 209 5.62 -5.94 10.51
C GLY A 209 6.53 -7.16 10.41
N MET A 210 6.65 -7.73 9.20
CA MET A 210 7.52 -8.89 8.98
C MET A 210 9.01 -8.52 9.04
N ASP A 211 9.39 -7.37 8.49
CA ASP A 211 10.79 -6.90 8.42
C ASP A 211 11.00 -5.49 8.99
N ARG A 212 9.95 -4.86 9.55
CA ARG A 212 9.93 -3.50 10.09
C ARG A 212 9.52 -3.49 11.55
N GLY A 213 10.16 -2.63 12.34
CA GLY A 213 10.02 -2.61 13.80
C GLY A 213 8.73 -1.98 14.32
N GLY A 214 8.03 -1.17 13.50
CA GLY A 214 6.95 -0.34 14.02
C GLY A 214 7.45 0.71 15.02
N GLY A 215 6.65 1.06 16.00
CA GLY A 215 7.03 1.96 17.08
C GLY A 215 8.08 1.35 18.01
N LEU A 216 9.17 2.06 18.22
CA LEU A 216 10.31 1.61 19.03
C LEU A 216 10.49 2.46 20.29
N PRO A 217 11.01 1.88 21.40
CA PRO A 217 11.37 2.63 22.61
C PRO A 217 12.47 3.65 22.31
N VAL A 218 12.17 4.95 22.48
CA VAL A 218 13.04 6.06 22.03
C VAL A 218 14.43 6.02 22.66
N ASN A 219 14.54 5.79 23.97
CA ASN A 219 15.86 5.76 24.65
C ASN A 219 16.75 4.64 24.10
N GLN A 220 16.20 3.44 23.89
CA GLN A 220 16.95 2.33 23.32
C GLN A 220 17.32 2.59 21.85
N LEU A 221 16.49 3.29 21.10
CA LEU A 221 16.80 3.71 19.73
C LEU A 221 17.96 4.71 19.71
N ILE A 222 17.98 5.69 20.62
CA ILE A 222 19.09 6.64 20.76
C ILE A 222 20.38 5.88 21.06
N ASP A 223 20.39 5.02 22.09
CA ASP A 223 21.55 4.23 22.45
C ASP A 223 22.05 3.37 21.28
N TYR A 224 21.11 2.77 20.52
CA TYR A 224 21.44 1.99 19.34
C TYR A 224 22.08 2.84 18.24
N CYS A 225 21.60 4.05 17.99
CA CYS A 225 22.15 4.96 16.97
C CYS A 225 23.56 5.45 17.34
N TYR A 226 23.81 5.75 18.61
CA TYR A 226 25.09 6.28 19.07
C TYR A 226 26.14 5.20 19.45
N ALA A 227 25.82 3.92 19.23
CA ALA A 227 26.78 2.81 19.48
C ALA A 227 27.79 2.58 18.33
N GLY A 228 28.17 3.64 17.61
CA GLY A 228 29.19 3.60 16.55
C GLY A 228 28.70 3.07 15.20
N ARG A 229 27.39 2.98 15.00
CA ARG A 229 26.77 2.54 13.73
C ARG A 229 26.61 3.70 12.77
N SER A 230 26.72 3.42 11.46
CA SER A 230 26.40 4.42 10.43
C SER A 230 24.89 4.62 10.30
N ARG A 231 24.48 5.78 9.81
CA ARG A 231 23.07 6.08 9.52
C ARG A 231 22.45 5.07 8.56
N GLU A 232 23.20 4.65 7.56
CA GLU A 232 22.78 3.67 6.53
C GLU A 232 22.56 2.28 7.16
N GLU A 233 23.47 1.88 8.07
CA GLU A 233 23.33 0.62 8.81
C GLU A 233 22.09 0.64 9.71
N VAL A 234 21.88 1.71 10.48
CA VAL A 234 20.69 1.88 11.33
C VAL A 234 19.43 1.81 10.48
N LYS A 235 19.32 2.59 9.41
CA LYS A 235 18.15 2.59 8.51
C LYS A 235 17.89 1.21 7.92
N ARG A 236 18.93 0.52 7.45
CA ARG A 236 18.80 -0.82 6.88
C ARG A 236 18.31 -1.83 7.92
N THR A 237 18.86 -1.75 9.13
CA THR A 237 18.49 -2.70 10.20
C THR A 237 17.06 -2.47 10.67
N LEU A 238 16.69 -1.24 10.99
CA LEU A 238 15.36 -0.95 11.50
C LEU A 238 14.26 -1.04 10.44
N GLY A 239 14.59 -0.72 9.19
CA GLY A 239 13.63 -0.72 8.09
C GLY A 239 13.48 -2.03 7.31
N ARG A 240 14.42 -3.01 7.50
CA ARG A 240 14.41 -4.27 6.71
C ARG A 240 14.93 -5.51 7.46
N ARG A 241 15.32 -5.40 8.72
CA ARG A 241 15.88 -6.51 9.53
C ARG A 241 15.34 -6.52 10.96
N SER A 242 14.28 -5.78 11.20
CA SER A 242 13.56 -5.75 12.48
C SER A 242 12.22 -6.51 12.37
N GLY A 243 11.26 -6.20 13.22
CA GLY A 243 9.97 -6.89 13.23
C GLY A 243 10.11 -8.40 13.48
N MET A 244 9.20 -9.19 12.92
CA MET A 244 9.19 -10.64 13.08
C MET A 244 10.53 -11.28 12.69
N LEU A 245 11.16 -10.79 11.63
CA LEU A 245 12.48 -11.27 11.18
C LEU A 245 13.52 -11.26 12.29
N SER A 246 13.53 -10.21 13.13
CA SER A 246 14.50 -10.10 14.23
C SER A 246 14.25 -11.09 15.36
N TYR A 247 13.02 -11.52 15.55
CA TYR A 247 12.64 -12.48 16.60
C TYR A 247 12.79 -13.93 16.13
N VAL A 248 12.33 -14.24 14.91
CA VAL A 248 12.18 -15.65 14.46
C VAL A 248 13.05 -16.03 13.25
N GLY A 249 13.70 -15.04 12.59
CA GLY A 249 14.65 -15.28 11.51
C GLY A 249 14.03 -15.46 10.12
N THR A 250 12.72 -15.33 9.99
CA THR A 250 11.99 -15.43 8.71
C THR A 250 10.94 -14.32 8.56
N THR A 251 10.63 -13.97 7.31
CA THR A 251 9.52 -13.09 6.93
C THR A 251 8.36 -13.85 6.29
N ASP A 252 8.50 -15.17 6.10
CA ASP A 252 7.41 -15.99 5.56
C ASP A 252 6.35 -16.24 6.65
N PHE A 253 5.23 -15.53 6.54
CA PHE A 253 4.15 -15.62 7.51
C PHE A 253 3.52 -17.01 7.57
N ARG A 254 3.52 -17.78 6.48
CA ARG A 254 3.00 -19.15 6.46
C ARG A 254 3.91 -20.08 7.26
N GLU A 255 5.24 -19.90 7.14
CA GLU A 255 6.20 -20.61 7.98
C GLU A 255 5.98 -20.27 9.46
N ILE A 256 5.83 -18.98 9.78
CA ILE A 256 5.57 -18.52 11.15
C ILE A 256 4.31 -19.21 11.70
N CYS A 257 3.21 -19.19 10.95
CA CYS A 257 1.96 -19.84 11.34
C CYS A 257 2.13 -21.36 11.56
N ALA A 258 2.82 -22.05 10.66
CA ALA A 258 3.09 -23.48 10.81
C ALA A 258 3.90 -23.81 12.08
N ARG A 259 4.88 -22.98 12.41
CA ARG A 259 5.68 -23.12 13.64
C ARG A 259 4.85 -22.83 14.91
N VAL A 260 3.98 -21.85 14.88
CA VAL A 260 3.04 -21.55 15.98
C VAL A 260 2.12 -22.77 16.23
N VAL A 261 1.52 -23.32 15.16
CA VAL A 261 0.65 -24.50 15.26
C VAL A 261 1.40 -25.72 15.78
N SER A 262 2.68 -25.87 15.44
CA SER A 262 3.52 -26.97 15.96
C SER A 262 3.98 -26.77 17.41
N GLY A 263 3.65 -25.64 18.04
CA GLY A 263 3.99 -25.36 19.43
C GLY A 263 5.39 -24.83 19.68
N ASP A 264 6.06 -24.27 18.65
CA ASP A 264 7.36 -23.61 18.82
C ASP A 264 7.22 -22.37 19.69
N GLU A 265 7.80 -22.40 20.89
CA GLU A 265 7.63 -21.34 21.89
C GLU A 265 8.16 -19.97 21.43
N ARG A 266 9.30 -19.95 20.73
CA ARG A 266 9.91 -18.71 20.21
C ARG A 266 9.00 -18.04 19.17
N PHE A 267 8.47 -18.82 18.24
CA PHE A 267 7.55 -18.34 17.21
C PHE A 267 6.22 -17.90 17.83
N THR A 268 5.71 -18.69 18.78
CA THR A 268 4.45 -18.39 19.48
C THR A 268 4.55 -17.09 20.28
N ALA A 269 5.67 -16.82 20.96
CA ALA A 269 5.86 -15.59 21.71
C ALA A 269 5.87 -14.36 20.80
N ALA A 270 6.62 -14.39 19.71
CA ALA A 270 6.69 -13.30 18.74
C ALA A 270 5.33 -13.06 18.03
N TYR A 271 4.66 -14.15 17.65
CA TYR A 271 3.33 -14.10 17.04
C TYR A 271 2.28 -13.46 17.98
N ARG A 272 2.25 -13.87 19.25
CA ARG A 272 1.34 -13.29 20.25
C ARG A 272 1.62 -11.80 20.47
N ALA A 273 2.90 -11.40 20.44
CA ALA A 273 3.26 -10.00 20.55
C ALA A 273 2.75 -9.18 19.34
N LEU A 274 2.85 -9.73 18.12
CA LEU A 274 2.28 -9.11 16.91
C LEU A 274 0.76 -8.95 17.02
N VAL A 275 0.03 -10.00 17.37
CA VAL A 275 -1.43 -9.97 17.59
C VAL A 275 -1.81 -8.90 18.62
N TYR A 276 -1.09 -8.86 19.75
CA TYR A 276 -1.34 -7.89 20.82
C TYR A 276 -1.10 -6.44 20.36
N GLN A 277 -0.04 -6.18 19.59
CA GLN A 277 0.25 -4.85 19.07
C GLN A 277 -0.83 -4.41 18.08
N LEU A 278 -1.24 -5.28 17.16
CA LEU A 278 -2.34 -5.01 16.22
C LEU A 278 -3.65 -4.69 16.93
N ALA A 279 -3.98 -5.44 17.98
CA ALA A 279 -5.18 -5.17 18.76
C ALA A 279 -5.14 -3.79 19.44
N LYS A 280 -3.96 -3.36 19.93
CA LYS A 280 -3.77 -2.01 20.47
C LYS A 280 -3.95 -0.93 19.41
N ASP A 281 -3.41 -1.13 18.23
CA ASP A 281 -3.52 -0.16 17.13
C ASP A 281 -4.99 0.00 16.69
N ILE A 282 -5.73 -1.12 16.58
CA ILE A 282 -7.16 -1.11 16.29
C ILE A 282 -7.93 -0.36 17.39
N GLY A 283 -7.59 -0.60 18.67
CA GLY A 283 -8.20 0.12 19.80
C GLY A 283 -7.94 1.63 19.77
N ALA A 284 -6.72 2.03 19.36
CA ALA A 284 -6.38 3.45 19.19
C ALA A 284 -7.18 4.08 18.03
N MET A 285 -7.32 3.40 16.89
CA MET A 285 -8.14 3.90 15.77
C MET A 285 -9.64 3.92 16.12
N ALA A 286 -10.12 3.02 16.96
CA ALA A 286 -11.49 3.09 17.49
C ALA A 286 -11.71 4.37 18.32
N ALA A 287 -10.73 4.76 19.13
CA ALA A 287 -10.81 6.02 19.89
C ALA A 287 -10.81 7.25 18.98
N VAL A 288 -10.04 7.24 17.88
CA VAL A 288 -10.07 8.29 16.85
C VAL A 288 -11.46 8.46 16.26
N LEU A 289 -12.18 7.36 16.05
CA LEU A 289 -13.56 7.34 15.56
C LEU A 289 -14.62 7.46 16.67
N HIS A 290 -14.23 7.88 17.87
CA HIS A 290 -15.13 7.99 19.04
C HIS A 290 -15.89 6.70 19.37
N PHE A 291 -15.32 5.53 19.02
CA PHE A 291 -15.93 4.19 19.13
C PHE A 291 -17.19 4.00 18.27
N GLU A 292 -17.46 4.91 17.35
CA GLU A 292 -18.52 4.79 16.35
C GLU A 292 -17.95 4.11 15.09
N VAL A 293 -17.84 2.79 15.11
CA VAL A 293 -17.20 1.99 14.08
C VAL A 293 -18.24 1.07 13.44
N ASP A 294 -18.44 1.16 12.15
CA ASP A 294 -19.34 0.28 11.39
C ASP A 294 -18.76 -1.12 11.17
N ALA A 295 -17.45 -1.19 10.90
CA ALA A 295 -16.74 -2.47 10.82
C ALA A 295 -15.22 -2.30 11.00
N ILE A 296 -14.57 -3.37 11.43
CA ILE A 296 -13.11 -3.56 11.35
C ILE A 296 -12.83 -4.45 10.13
N VAL A 297 -11.92 -4.03 9.28
CA VAL A 297 -11.64 -4.67 7.98
C VAL A 297 -10.22 -5.22 7.97
N TYR A 298 -10.07 -6.53 7.77
CA TYR A 298 -8.76 -7.17 7.59
C TYR A 298 -8.49 -7.41 6.10
N THR A 299 -7.32 -6.96 5.63
CA THR A 299 -6.84 -7.16 4.25
C THR A 299 -5.35 -7.45 4.23
N GLY A 300 -4.76 -7.64 3.04
CA GLY A 300 -3.36 -8.04 2.89
C GLY A 300 -3.16 -9.54 2.92
N GLY A 301 -1.92 -9.97 2.65
CA GLY A 301 -1.58 -11.39 2.50
C GLY A 301 -1.72 -12.21 3.79
N MET A 302 -1.45 -11.62 4.95
CA MET A 302 -1.58 -12.31 6.23
C MET A 302 -3.05 -12.58 6.60
N ALA A 303 -3.98 -11.82 6.04
CA ALA A 303 -5.41 -12.02 6.27
C ALA A 303 -5.96 -13.31 5.63
N TYR A 304 -5.17 -14.06 4.85
CA TYR A 304 -5.54 -15.42 4.43
C TYR A 304 -5.56 -16.43 5.59
N GLU A 305 -4.76 -16.18 6.64
CA GLU A 305 -4.73 -17.05 7.82
C GLU A 305 -5.89 -16.75 8.77
N GLN A 306 -6.89 -17.65 8.77
CA GLN A 306 -8.12 -17.45 9.55
C GLN A 306 -7.83 -17.33 11.05
N PHE A 307 -7.04 -18.25 11.61
CA PHE A 307 -6.77 -18.26 13.05
C PHE A 307 -6.03 -16.98 13.51
N PHE A 308 -5.21 -16.37 12.65
CA PHE A 308 -4.57 -15.10 12.93
C PHE A 308 -5.61 -13.97 13.04
N CYS A 309 -6.55 -13.94 12.11
CA CYS A 309 -7.67 -12.99 12.16
C CYS A 309 -8.54 -13.24 13.41
N ASP A 310 -8.79 -14.50 13.75
CA ASP A 310 -9.58 -14.87 14.94
C ASP A 310 -8.88 -14.47 16.24
N ASP A 311 -7.56 -14.63 16.33
CA ASP A 311 -6.77 -14.20 17.49
C ASP A 311 -6.80 -12.68 17.69
N ILE A 312 -6.71 -11.88 16.61
CA ILE A 312 -6.90 -10.42 16.70
C ILE A 312 -8.35 -10.12 17.11
N THR A 313 -9.31 -10.79 16.49
CA THR A 313 -10.74 -10.60 16.75
C THR A 313 -11.11 -10.89 18.21
N ALA A 314 -10.44 -11.84 18.85
CA ALA A 314 -10.64 -12.13 20.28
C ALA A 314 -10.42 -10.90 21.17
N TYR A 315 -9.55 -9.98 20.80
CA TYR A 315 -9.32 -8.73 21.50
C TYR A 315 -10.35 -7.64 21.15
N VAL A 316 -10.66 -7.49 19.85
CA VAL A 316 -11.33 -6.28 19.32
C VAL A 316 -12.74 -6.53 18.79
N GLY A 317 -13.20 -7.77 18.70
CA GLY A 317 -14.47 -8.13 18.07
C GLY A 317 -15.74 -7.62 18.80
N ARG A 318 -15.57 -7.02 19.98
CA ARG A 318 -16.66 -6.32 20.68
C ARG A 318 -16.85 -4.87 20.22
N LEU A 319 -15.87 -4.31 19.48
CA LEU A 319 -15.93 -2.93 19.02
C LEU A 319 -16.88 -2.79 17.82
N ALA A 320 -16.77 -3.69 16.85
CA ALA A 320 -17.57 -3.68 15.62
C ALA A 320 -17.52 -5.04 14.90
N PRO A 321 -18.43 -5.29 13.94
CA PRO A 321 -18.34 -6.45 13.05
C PRO A 321 -17.00 -6.53 12.31
N ILE A 322 -16.52 -7.76 12.08
CA ILE A 322 -15.28 -8.00 11.34
C ILE A 322 -15.61 -8.37 9.89
N LEU A 323 -15.00 -7.67 8.94
CA LEU A 323 -15.02 -7.99 7.53
C LEU A 323 -13.62 -8.40 7.09
N ARG A 324 -13.51 -9.38 6.20
CA ARG A 324 -12.23 -9.90 5.74
C ARG A 324 -12.16 -9.95 4.22
N PHE A 325 -11.17 -9.26 3.67
CA PHE A 325 -10.84 -9.21 2.24
C PHE A 325 -9.36 -9.56 2.05
N PRO A 326 -8.98 -10.86 2.13
CA PRO A 326 -7.58 -11.26 2.05
C PRO A 326 -6.94 -10.92 0.72
N GLY A 327 -5.64 -10.62 0.75
CA GLY A 327 -4.85 -10.31 -0.42
C GLY A 327 -4.80 -8.83 -0.78
N GLU A 328 -4.18 -8.56 -1.91
CA GLU A 328 -3.98 -7.22 -2.45
C GLU A 328 -4.47 -7.20 -3.90
N GLU A 329 -5.62 -6.61 -4.15
CA GLU A 329 -6.17 -6.48 -5.50
C GLU A 329 -5.74 -5.15 -6.15
N GLU A 330 -4.45 -4.79 -6.03
CA GLU A 330 -3.93 -3.49 -6.49
C GLU A 330 -4.23 -3.23 -7.97
N MET A 331 -4.08 -4.24 -8.85
CA MET A 331 -4.33 -4.09 -10.27
C MET A 331 -5.80 -3.76 -10.55
N ARG A 332 -6.71 -4.44 -9.86
CA ARG A 332 -8.15 -4.16 -9.93
C ARG A 332 -8.47 -2.77 -9.36
N ALA A 333 -7.89 -2.39 -8.24
CA ALA A 333 -8.12 -1.08 -7.63
C ALA A 333 -7.69 0.08 -8.54
N LEU A 334 -6.57 -0.07 -9.27
CA LEU A 334 -6.13 0.88 -10.29
C LEU A 334 -7.11 0.96 -11.46
N ALA A 335 -7.59 -0.19 -11.96
CA ALA A 335 -8.59 -0.24 -13.03
C ALA A 335 -9.91 0.41 -12.60
N GLU A 336 -10.44 0.05 -11.42
CA GLU A 336 -11.67 0.63 -10.86
C GLU A 336 -11.58 2.15 -10.69
N GLY A 337 -10.40 2.66 -10.28
CA GLY A 337 -10.16 4.11 -10.19
C GLY A 337 -10.27 4.81 -11.53
N ALA A 338 -9.61 4.29 -12.55
CA ALA A 338 -9.68 4.83 -13.90
C ALA A 338 -11.10 4.72 -14.50
N LEU A 339 -11.76 3.57 -14.30
CA LEU A 339 -13.13 3.34 -14.79
C LEU A 339 -14.13 4.32 -14.18
N ARG A 340 -14.04 4.65 -12.89
CA ARG A 340 -14.92 5.67 -12.29
C ARG A 340 -14.82 7.02 -12.99
N VAL A 341 -13.62 7.41 -13.41
CA VAL A 341 -13.44 8.66 -14.18
C VAL A 341 -14.00 8.53 -15.59
N LEU A 342 -13.73 7.42 -16.26
CA LEU A 342 -14.22 7.17 -17.63
C LEU A 342 -15.76 7.09 -17.69
N HIS A 343 -16.41 6.58 -16.64
CA HIS A 343 -17.88 6.53 -16.51
C HIS A 343 -18.50 7.86 -16.02
N GLY A 344 -17.68 8.85 -15.63
CA GLY A 344 -18.17 10.11 -15.08
C GLY A 344 -18.69 10.04 -13.64
N GLU A 345 -18.39 8.94 -12.93
CA GLU A 345 -18.74 8.75 -11.52
C GLU A 345 -17.80 9.54 -10.59
N ALA A 346 -16.63 9.89 -11.07
CA ALA A 346 -15.64 10.74 -10.40
C ALA A 346 -14.99 11.68 -11.43
N GLN A 347 -14.45 12.80 -10.96
CA GLN A 347 -13.58 13.64 -11.77
C GLN A 347 -12.13 13.23 -11.58
N ALA A 348 -11.32 13.35 -12.64
CA ALA A 348 -9.88 13.23 -12.50
C ALA A 348 -9.35 14.48 -11.80
N GLU A 349 -8.62 14.23 -10.71
CA GLU A 349 -7.97 15.29 -9.95
C GLU A 349 -6.71 15.80 -10.68
N THR A 350 -6.29 17.00 -10.30
CA THR A 350 -5.03 17.59 -10.78
C THR A 350 -3.99 17.54 -9.68
N TYR A 351 -2.79 17.05 -10.04
CA TYR A 351 -1.62 16.99 -9.15
C TYR A 351 -0.91 18.34 -9.08
#